data_7457e1f892fc8219fb38a8704d38edcb
#
_entry.id   7457e1f892fc8219fb38a8704d38edcb
#
_cell.length_a   1.000
_cell.length_b   1.000
_cell.length_c   1.000
_cell.angle_alpha   90.00
_cell.angle_beta   90.00
_cell.angle_gamma   90.00
#
_symmetry.space_group_name_H-M   'P 1'
#
loop_
_entity.id
_entity.type
_entity.pdbx_description
1 polymer ?
#
loop_
_entity_poly.entity_id
_entity_poly.type
_entity_poly.pdbx_seq_one_letter_code
_entity_poly.pdbx_strand_id
1 'polypeptide(L)'
;MNPQTSFGRKVGLLGTTAALAAALAIPAAVGAQDETAMVRVLHGVGDAPAVDVYANGDELIDALAFASITDYAVVPAGTYLIQVVPDGATIEEGPVVIEAELEFGEGTKTTVAATGTLAGEAGIIPQVVPDMPEPNAEGVQLRASHFSFDAPAVDIAPVGGEPVLTDVPFGATSDYLDLPAGPIDLEIRGAGSPDAVFTIPTLDLEAGNSYSAYAIGSFEEGTFTVIPALDE
;
A
#
# COMPACT_ATOMS: atom_id res chain seq x y z
N MET A 1 -55.63 6.19 50.35
CA MET A 1 -55.33 4.88 49.79
C MET A 1 -54.73 5.11 48.39
N ASN A 2 -53.47 4.86 48.33
CA ASN A 2 -52.66 4.99 47.08
C ASN A 2 -52.56 3.64 46.39
N PRO A 3 -52.57 3.56 45.09
CA PRO A 3 -51.59 2.67 44.48
C PRO A 3 -50.79 3.34 43.41
N GLN A 4 -49.54 3.07 43.45
CA GLN A 4 -48.39 3.34 42.57
C GLN A 4 -48.61 2.80 41.16
N THR A 5 -48.46 3.65 40.15
CA THR A 5 -48.33 3.20 38.77
C THR A 5 -46.83 3.19 38.36
N SER A 6 -46.34 2.01 38.11
CA SER A 6 -44.99 1.73 37.60
C SER A 6 -44.90 2.09 36.13
N PHE A 7 -44.03 3.02 35.77
CA PHE A 7 -43.62 3.32 34.40
C PHE A 7 -42.49 2.41 33.96
N GLY A 8 -42.79 1.46 33.09
CA GLY A 8 -41.77 0.63 32.41
C GLY A 8 -41.06 1.40 31.30
N ARG A 9 -39.81 1.73 31.51
CA ARG A 9 -38.89 2.25 30.44
C ARG A 9 -38.41 1.08 29.59
N LYS A 10 -38.82 1.07 28.32
CA LYS A 10 -38.22 0.24 27.28
C LYS A 10 -36.87 0.85 26.91
N VAL A 11 -35.77 0.16 27.27
CA VAL A 11 -34.45 0.48 26.80
C VAL A 11 -34.28 -0.18 25.44
N GLY A 12 -34.17 0.63 24.38
CA GLY A 12 -33.78 0.18 23.06
C GLY A 12 -32.29 -0.16 23.01
N LEU A 13 -32.00 -1.37 22.67
CA LEU A 13 -30.63 -1.87 22.46
C LEU A 13 -30.15 -1.42 21.08
N LEU A 14 -29.35 -0.35 21.04
CA LEU A 14 -28.58 0.02 19.86
C LEU A 14 -27.37 -0.92 19.80
N GLY A 15 -27.36 -1.78 18.78
CA GLY A 15 -26.22 -2.62 18.47
C GLY A 15 -25.08 -1.78 17.90
N THR A 16 -24.05 -1.58 18.69
CA THR A 16 -22.77 -1.09 18.23
C THR A 16 -21.97 -2.28 17.73
N THR A 17 -21.74 -2.34 16.43
CA THR A 17 -20.73 -3.24 15.84
C THR A 17 -19.36 -2.73 16.28
N ALA A 18 -18.76 -3.41 17.25
CA ALA A 18 -17.37 -3.19 17.62
C ALA A 18 -16.50 -3.85 16.55
N ALA A 19 -15.79 -3.05 15.77
CA ALA A 19 -14.64 -3.51 15.00
C ALA A 19 -13.57 -3.95 16.01
N LEU A 20 -13.25 -5.24 16.01
CA LEU A 20 -12.23 -5.82 16.88
C LEU A 20 -10.86 -5.54 16.22
N ALA A 21 -10.22 -4.44 16.60
CA ALA A 21 -8.79 -4.27 16.35
C ALA A 21 -8.06 -5.23 17.28
N ALA A 22 -7.56 -6.34 16.76
CA ALA A 22 -6.68 -7.24 17.47
C ALA A 22 -5.33 -6.54 17.71
N ALA A 23 -5.16 -5.95 18.87
CA ALA A 23 -3.84 -5.49 19.32
C ALA A 23 -3.04 -6.74 19.72
N LEU A 24 -2.09 -7.12 18.88
CA LEU A 24 -1.10 -8.17 19.20
C LEU A 24 -0.15 -7.62 20.27
N ALA A 25 -0.25 -8.14 21.48
CA ALA A 25 0.70 -7.88 22.54
C ALA A 25 1.96 -8.72 22.31
N ILE A 26 2.98 -8.13 21.69
CA ILE A 26 4.33 -8.69 21.66
C ILE A 26 4.94 -8.46 23.07
N PRO A 27 5.55 -9.47 23.73
CA PRO A 27 6.18 -9.26 25.02
C PRO A 27 7.36 -8.30 24.91
N ALA A 28 7.22 -7.09 25.47
CA ALA A 28 8.24 -6.07 25.49
C ALA A 28 9.41 -6.51 26.38
N ALA A 29 10.61 -6.53 25.84
CA ALA A 29 11.85 -6.52 26.62
C ALA A 29 11.97 -5.16 27.34
N VAL A 30 12.07 -5.19 28.65
CA VAL A 30 12.11 -4.01 29.51
C VAL A 30 13.41 -3.22 29.27
N GLY A 31 13.32 -2.01 28.73
CA GLY A 31 14.40 -1.02 28.84
C GLY A 31 14.82 -0.21 27.61
N ALA A 32 14.15 -0.31 26.46
CA ALA A 32 14.36 0.59 25.33
C ALA A 32 13.15 1.54 25.21
N GLN A 33 13.39 2.81 24.94
CA GLN A 33 12.35 3.68 24.39
C GLN A 33 11.84 2.98 23.12
N ASP A 34 10.52 2.94 22.95
CA ASP A 34 9.91 2.22 21.83
C ASP A 34 10.28 2.90 20.51
N GLU A 35 11.46 2.57 19.99
CA GLU A 35 11.87 2.93 18.62
C GLU A 35 10.94 2.17 17.68
N THR A 36 10.06 2.88 17.00
CA THR A 36 9.05 2.27 16.13
C THR A 36 9.22 2.74 14.69
N ALA A 37 8.78 1.90 13.76
CA ALA A 37 8.62 2.18 12.35
C ALA A 37 7.15 2.01 11.96
N MET A 38 6.76 2.57 10.84
CA MET A 38 5.44 2.38 10.23
C MET A 38 5.61 1.65 8.90
N VAL A 39 4.90 0.56 8.73
CA VAL A 39 5.01 -0.31 7.55
C VAL A 39 3.63 -0.61 7.00
N ARG A 40 3.47 -0.54 5.68
CA ARG A 40 2.30 -1.05 4.97
C ARG A 40 2.71 -1.96 3.83
N VAL A 41 1.80 -2.79 3.37
CA VAL A 41 2.06 -3.80 2.33
C VAL A 41 1.14 -3.60 1.15
N LEU A 42 1.71 -3.65 -0.07
CA LEU A 42 1.01 -3.59 -1.34
C LEU A 42 1.15 -4.93 -2.09
N HIS A 43 0.05 -5.53 -2.50
CA HIS A 43 0.05 -6.69 -3.37
C HIS A 43 -0.11 -6.27 -4.84
N GLY A 44 1.01 -6.24 -5.59
CA GLY A 44 1.07 -5.78 -6.97
C GLY A 44 1.27 -6.86 -8.03
N VAL A 45 1.16 -8.16 -7.69
CA VAL A 45 1.38 -9.30 -8.61
C VAL A 45 0.04 -9.75 -9.18
N GLY A 46 -0.20 -9.43 -10.47
CA GLY A 46 -1.52 -9.60 -11.11
C GLY A 46 -1.96 -11.04 -11.36
N ASP A 47 -1.02 -11.97 -11.49
CA ASP A 47 -1.25 -13.40 -11.71
C ASP A 47 -1.16 -14.24 -10.42
N ALA A 48 -0.96 -13.59 -9.24
CA ALA A 48 -0.97 -14.26 -7.96
C ALA A 48 -2.37 -14.24 -7.32
N PRO A 49 -2.76 -15.29 -6.56
CA PRO A 49 -3.94 -15.27 -5.70
C PRO A 49 -3.75 -14.27 -4.54
N ALA A 50 -4.75 -14.13 -3.68
CA ALA A 50 -4.56 -13.51 -2.39
C ALA A 50 -3.41 -14.20 -1.62
N VAL A 51 -2.73 -13.45 -0.75
CA VAL A 51 -1.55 -13.92 -0.03
C VAL A 51 -1.64 -13.61 1.46
N ASP A 52 -0.99 -14.47 2.25
CA ASP A 52 -0.77 -14.26 3.68
C ASP A 52 0.67 -13.80 3.89
N VAL A 53 0.87 -12.83 4.78
CA VAL A 53 2.19 -12.24 5.05
C VAL A 53 2.57 -12.51 6.50
N TYR A 54 3.74 -13.11 6.66
CA TYR A 54 4.34 -13.44 7.95
C TYR A 54 5.56 -12.56 8.22
N ALA A 55 5.77 -12.21 9.48
CA ALA A 55 7.01 -11.58 9.94
C ALA A 55 7.54 -12.33 11.16
N ASN A 56 8.79 -12.78 11.08
CA ASN A 56 9.45 -13.59 12.10
C ASN A 56 8.66 -14.87 12.50
N GLY A 57 7.88 -15.41 11.57
CA GLY A 57 7.04 -16.60 11.80
C GLY A 57 5.63 -16.34 12.30
N ASP A 58 5.30 -15.10 12.66
CA ASP A 58 3.95 -14.71 13.06
C ASP A 58 3.18 -14.16 11.85
N GLU A 59 1.94 -14.61 11.65
CA GLU A 59 1.05 -14.11 10.61
C GLU A 59 0.57 -12.69 10.94
N LEU A 60 0.83 -11.74 10.03
CA LEU A 60 0.46 -10.33 10.21
C LEU A 60 -0.70 -9.92 9.33
N ILE A 61 -0.82 -10.49 8.15
CA ILE A 61 -1.84 -10.14 7.15
C ILE A 61 -2.39 -11.45 6.59
N ASP A 62 -3.70 -11.59 6.65
CA ASP A 62 -4.49 -12.70 6.10
C ASP A 62 -5.19 -12.23 4.83
N ALA A 63 -5.13 -13.02 3.77
CA ALA A 63 -5.87 -12.88 2.52
C ALA A 63 -5.73 -11.51 1.83
N LEU A 64 -4.51 -10.95 1.74
CA LEU A 64 -4.27 -9.71 1.00
C LEU A 64 -4.46 -9.95 -0.51
N ALA A 65 -5.53 -9.39 -1.07
CA ALA A 65 -5.86 -9.55 -2.48
C ALA A 65 -4.98 -8.68 -3.39
N PHE A 66 -4.84 -9.09 -4.68
CA PHE A 66 -4.23 -8.23 -5.70
C PHE A 66 -4.86 -6.84 -5.74
N ALA A 67 -4.03 -5.84 -5.99
CA ALA A 67 -4.38 -4.42 -6.03
C ALA A 67 -4.90 -3.87 -4.68
N SER A 68 -4.56 -4.53 -3.57
CA SER A 68 -4.83 -4.04 -2.23
C SER A 68 -3.54 -3.51 -1.57
N ILE A 69 -3.70 -2.41 -0.84
CA ILE A 69 -2.68 -1.84 0.04
C ILE A 69 -3.25 -1.76 1.45
N THR A 70 -2.45 -2.11 2.47
CA THR A 70 -2.88 -2.03 3.87
C THR A 70 -2.75 -0.60 4.40
N ASP A 71 -3.38 -0.34 5.53
CA ASP A 71 -3.02 0.80 6.37
C ASP A 71 -1.61 0.61 6.96
N TYR A 72 -1.01 1.70 7.45
CA TYR A 72 0.26 1.60 8.15
C TYR A 72 0.09 0.90 9.50
N ALA A 73 0.88 -0.16 9.70
CA ALA A 73 1.06 -0.81 10.99
C ALA A 73 2.28 -0.22 11.71
N VAL A 74 2.14 0.08 13.00
CA VAL A 74 3.27 0.47 13.85
C VAL A 74 3.95 -0.80 14.36
N VAL A 75 5.23 -0.94 14.04
CA VAL A 75 6.07 -2.07 14.46
C VAL A 75 7.31 -1.57 15.19
N PRO A 76 7.92 -2.34 16.11
CA PRO A 76 9.23 -2.02 16.64
C PRO A 76 10.26 -1.85 15.50
N ALA A 77 11.18 -0.88 15.63
CA ALA A 77 12.28 -0.77 14.68
C ALA A 77 13.20 -2.02 14.77
N GLY A 78 13.66 -2.50 13.62
CA GLY A 78 14.51 -3.70 13.59
C GLY A 78 14.47 -4.45 12.27
N THR A 79 15.11 -5.62 12.26
CA THR A 79 15.15 -6.51 11.11
C THR A 79 14.09 -7.60 11.25
N TYR A 80 13.34 -7.83 10.18
CA TYR A 80 12.26 -8.80 10.10
C TYR A 80 12.50 -9.79 8.97
N LEU A 81 12.34 -11.07 9.24
CA LEU A 81 12.19 -12.08 8.20
C LEU A 81 10.75 -12.03 7.70
N ILE A 82 10.56 -11.49 6.50
CA ILE A 82 9.25 -11.43 5.84
C ILE A 82 9.10 -12.65 4.95
N GLN A 83 8.02 -13.38 5.13
CA GLN A 83 7.65 -14.53 4.32
C GLN A 83 6.23 -14.37 3.80
N VAL A 84 6.01 -14.68 2.53
CA VAL A 84 4.70 -14.60 1.88
C VAL A 84 4.34 -15.95 1.31
N VAL A 85 3.11 -16.38 1.60
CA VAL A 85 2.53 -17.63 1.09
C VAL A 85 1.18 -17.34 0.42
N PRO A 86 0.68 -18.20 -0.47
CA PRO A 86 -0.69 -18.10 -0.97
C PRO A 86 -1.70 -18.21 0.16
N ASP A 87 -2.80 -17.46 0.06
CA ASP A 87 -3.92 -17.49 1.02
C ASP A 87 -4.35 -18.91 1.37
N GLY A 88 -4.49 -19.16 2.68
CA GLY A 88 -4.83 -20.45 3.27
C GLY A 88 -3.69 -21.47 3.34
N ALA A 89 -2.46 -21.08 2.94
CA ALA A 89 -1.25 -21.87 3.19
C ALA A 89 -0.53 -21.41 4.46
N THR A 90 0.35 -22.24 4.99
CA THR A 90 1.22 -21.87 6.11
C THR A 90 2.68 -21.87 5.67
N ILE A 91 3.55 -21.18 6.38
CA ILE A 91 4.99 -21.15 6.09
C ILE A 91 5.67 -22.52 6.24
N GLU A 92 5.05 -23.48 6.99
CA GLU A 92 5.57 -24.82 7.19
C GLU A 92 5.12 -25.80 6.07
N GLU A 93 3.94 -25.58 5.48
CA GLU A 93 3.30 -26.55 4.58
C GLU A 93 3.16 -26.04 3.14
N GLY A 94 3.11 -24.71 2.96
CA GLY A 94 2.90 -24.04 1.68
C GLY A 94 4.19 -23.63 0.97
N PRO A 95 4.08 -23.22 -0.31
CA PRO A 95 5.19 -22.61 -1.01
C PRO A 95 5.41 -21.19 -0.45
N VAL A 96 6.58 -20.91 0.10
CA VAL A 96 7.00 -19.54 0.40
C VAL A 96 7.39 -18.88 -0.93
N VAL A 97 6.62 -17.90 -1.38
CA VAL A 97 6.82 -17.23 -2.68
C VAL A 97 7.70 -15.99 -2.56
N ILE A 98 7.80 -15.41 -1.38
CA ILE A 98 8.78 -14.37 -1.01
C ILE A 98 9.38 -14.75 0.33
N GLU A 99 10.70 -14.67 0.43
CA GLU A 99 11.43 -14.71 1.69
C GLU A 99 12.52 -13.63 1.64
N ALA A 100 12.45 -12.66 2.53
CA ALA A 100 13.38 -11.55 2.56
C ALA A 100 13.61 -11.02 3.99
N GLU A 101 14.86 -10.70 4.33
CA GLU A 101 15.16 -9.92 5.53
C GLU A 101 15.04 -8.43 5.19
N LEU A 102 14.13 -7.72 5.87
CA LEU A 102 13.90 -6.29 5.70
C LEU A 102 14.20 -5.57 7.02
N GLU A 103 14.89 -4.43 6.92
CA GLU A 103 15.19 -3.56 8.05
C GLU A 103 14.27 -2.35 8.04
N PHE A 104 13.56 -2.11 9.16
CA PHE A 104 12.72 -0.94 9.37
C PHE A 104 13.35 -0.06 10.45
N GLY A 105 13.87 1.10 10.04
CA GLY A 105 14.54 2.04 10.92
C GLY A 105 13.58 2.81 11.83
N GLU A 106 14.09 3.32 12.94
CA GLU A 106 13.34 4.19 13.86
C GLU A 106 12.78 5.41 13.13
N GLY A 107 11.50 5.70 13.37
CA GLY A 107 10.78 6.86 12.82
C GLY A 107 10.54 6.79 11.31
N THR A 108 10.89 5.68 10.64
CA THR A 108 10.64 5.53 9.21
C THR A 108 9.22 5.11 8.92
N LYS A 109 8.71 5.55 7.75
CA LYS A 109 7.52 5.01 7.10
C LYS A 109 7.95 4.30 5.83
N THR A 110 7.39 3.12 5.57
CA THR A 110 7.82 2.29 4.45
C THR A 110 6.65 1.53 3.85
N THR A 111 6.55 1.55 2.53
CA THR A 111 5.70 0.63 1.77
C THR A 111 6.54 -0.54 1.26
N VAL A 112 6.12 -1.76 1.57
CA VAL A 112 6.67 -2.99 0.99
C VAL A 112 5.71 -3.50 -0.05
N ALA A 113 6.13 -3.54 -1.32
CA ALA A 113 5.30 -4.00 -2.43
C ALA A 113 5.81 -5.33 -2.99
N ALA A 114 4.93 -6.30 -3.15
CA ALA A 114 5.19 -7.48 -3.97
C ALA A 114 4.88 -7.14 -5.43
N THR A 115 5.86 -7.27 -6.32
CA THR A 115 5.77 -6.91 -7.74
C THR A 115 6.27 -8.03 -8.63
N GLY A 116 6.11 -7.94 -9.96
CA GLY A 116 6.54 -8.98 -10.88
C GLY A 116 5.43 -9.96 -11.24
N THR A 117 5.76 -11.23 -11.41
CA THR A 117 4.85 -12.28 -11.89
C THR A 117 5.19 -13.65 -11.28
N LEU A 118 4.19 -14.50 -11.07
CA LEU A 118 4.39 -15.91 -10.72
C LEU A 118 4.82 -16.74 -11.94
N ALA A 119 4.29 -16.43 -13.13
CA ALA A 119 4.41 -17.28 -14.31
C ALA A 119 5.68 -17.04 -15.15
N GLY A 120 6.44 -15.98 -14.89
CA GLY A 120 7.57 -15.56 -15.73
C GLY A 120 8.95 -15.81 -15.12
N GLU A 121 9.99 -15.64 -15.96
CA GLU A 121 11.40 -15.71 -15.50
C GLU A 121 11.77 -14.57 -14.53
N ALA A 122 11.02 -13.45 -14.54
CA ALA A 122 11.24 -12.31 -13.66
C ALA A 122 10.98 -12.67 -12.19
N GLY A 123 10.05 -13.56 -11.93
CA GLY A 123 9.65 -13.95 -10.58
C GLY A 123 8.98 -12.80 -9.81
N ILE A 124 8.72 -13.03 -8.53
CA ILE A 124 8.20 -12.01 -7.63
C ILE A 124 9.37 -11.23 -7.03
N ILE A 125 9.27 -9.90 -7.07
CA ILE A 125 10.31 -8.97 -6.62
C ILE A 125 9.72 -8.10 -5.51
N PRO A 126 10.25 -8.17 -4.28
CA PRO A 126 9.88 -7.23 -3.23
C PRO A 126 10.50 -5.86 -3.53
N GLN A 127 9.67 -4.81 -3.49
CA GLN A 127 10.09 -3.41 -3.57
C GLN A 127 9.92 -2.77 -2.20
N VAL A 128 10.94 -2.08 -1.71
CA VAL A 128 10.91 -1.36 -0.44
C VAL A 128 10.99 0.13 -0.73
N VAL A 129 9.92 0.85 -0.43
CA VAL A 129 9.79 2.27 -0.75
C VAL A 129 9.68 3.06 0.54
N PRO A 130 10.68 3.90 0.88
CA PRO A 130 10.57 4.83 1.99
C PRO A 130 9.49 5.89 1.70
N ASP A 131 8.54 6.07 2.60
CA ASP A 131 7.45 7.04 2.49
C ASP A 131 7.77 8.25 3.38
N MET A 132 8.52 9.20 2.84
CA MET A 132 9.02 10.35 3.59
C MET A 132 8.65 11.66 2.86
N PRO A 133 7.36 12.02 2.82
CA PRO A 133 6.96 13.29 2.23
C PRO A 133 7.44 14.46 3.07
N GLU A 134 7.67 15.60 2.40
CA GLU A 134 7.88 16.86 3.11
C GLU A 134 6.53 17.57 3.30
N PRO A 135 6.27 18.20 4.48
CA PRO A 135 4.99 18.87 4.71
C PRO A 135 4.73 19.99 3.70
N ASN A 136 3.59 19.96 3.00
CA ASN A 136 3.13 21.02 2.10
C ASN A 136 1.70 21.45 2.49
N ALA A 137 1.59 22.45 3.37
CA ALA A 137 0.29 22.86 3.94
C ALA A 137 -0.66 23.54 2.92
N GLU A 138 -0.17 24.07 1.81
CA GLU A 138 -0.97 24.83 0.82
C GLU A 138 -1.26 24.03 -0.45
N GLY A 139 -0.50 22.98 -0.71
CA GLY A 139 -0.62 22.11 -1.87
C GLY A 139 -0.79 20.65 -1.48
N VAL A 140 -0.47 19.80 -2.41
CA VAL A 140 -0.45 18.36 -2.25
C VAL A 140 0.86 17.85 -2.81
N GLN A 141 1.37 16.77 -2.24
CA GLN A 141 2.51 16.05 -2.80
C GLN A 141 2.04 14.75 -3.44
N LEU A 142 2.51 14.49 -4.65
CA LEU A 142 2.23 13.24 -5.37
C LEU A 142 3.54 12.68 -5.92
N ARG A 143 3.77 11.39 -5.71
CA ARG A 143 4.83 10.64 -6.40
C ARG A 143 4.24 9.44 -7.12
N ALA A 144 5.01 8.86 -8.03
CA ALA A 144 4.62 7.67 -8.77
C ALA A 144 5.67 6.57 -8.64
N SER A 145 5.20 5.32 -8.49
CA SER A 145 6.01 4.12 -8.53
C SER A 145 5.61 3.27 -9.72
N HIS A 146 6.58 2.90 -10.55
CA HIS A 146 6.33 2.05 -11.71
C HIS A 146 6.69 0.59 -11.39
N PHE A 147 5.69 -0.21 -11.08
CA PHE A 147 5.82 -1.59 -10.63
C PHE A 147 5.13 -2.62 -11.56
N SER A 148 4.80 -2.22 -12.79
CA SER A 148 4.32 -3.12 -13.84
C SER A 148 5.52 -3.67 -14.61
N PHE A 149 5.81 -4.96 -14.44
CA PHE A 149 7.07 -5.59 -14.83
C PHE A 149 7.25 -5.75 -16.35
N ASP A 150 6.16 -5.82 -17.10
CA ASP A 150 6.13 -6.00 -18.56
C ASP A 150 5.95 -4.69 -19.33
N ALA A 151 5.75 -3.58 -18.63
CA ALA A 151 5.68 -2.27 -19.24
C ALA A 151 7.09 -1.67 -19.43
N PRO A 152 7.35 -0.99 -20.58
CA PRO A 152 8.56 -0.21 -20.76
C PRO A 152 8.57 0.99 -19.82
N ALA A 153 9.67 1.76 -19.83
CA ALA A 153 9.69 3.06 -19.15
C ALA A 153 8.51 3.94 -19.59
N VAL A 154 7.96 4.70 -18.65
CA VAL A 154 6.74 5.50 -18.85
C VAL A 154 6.95 6.98 -18.54
N ASP A 155 6.16 7.81 -19.19
CA ASP A 155 5.96 9.20 -18.85
C ASP A 155 4.60 9.37 -18.18
N ILE A 156 4.49 10.28 -17.20
CA ILE A 156 3.23 10.63 -16.54
C ILE A 156 2.94 12.10 -16.85
N ALA A 157 1.74 12.37 -17.36
CA ALA A 157 1.30 13.69 -17.76
C ALA A 157 -0.10 14.01 -17.27
N PRO A 158 -0.45 15.30 -17.07
CA PRO A 158 -1.84 15.71 -17.09
C PRO A 158 -2.47 15.36 -18.44
N VAL A 159 -3.75 14.98 -18.47
CA VAL A 159 -4.43 14.59 -19.70
C VAL A 159 -4.29 15.69 -20.76
N GLY A 160 -3.66 15.35 -21.90
CA GLY A 160 -3.38 16.28 -22.99
C GLY A 160 -2.31 17.33 -22.70
N GLY A 161 -1.61 17.27 -21.56
CA GLY A 161 -0.54 18.19 -21.15
C GLY A 161 0.86 17.64 -21.41
N GLU A 162 1.87 18.41 -21.01
CA GLU A 162 3.27 17.99 -21.04
C GLU A 162 3.55 17.05 -19.86
N PRO A 163 4.44 16.05 -20.03
CA PRO A 163 4.81 15.15 -18.95
C PRO A 163 5.42 15.88 -17.75
N VAL A 164 4.99 15.49 -16.55
CA VAL A 164 5.54 15.97 -15.26
C VAL A 164 6.58 14.99 -14.70
N LEU A 165 6.52 13.73 -15.12
CA LEU A 165 7.54 12.71 -14.89
C LEU A 165 7.86 12.05 -16.22
N THR A 166 9.14 11.84 -16.50
CA THR A 166 9.62 11.27 -17.77
C THR A 166 10.55 10.10 -17.53
N ASP A 167 10.48 9.12 -18.43
CA ASP A 167 11.39 7.98 -18.50
C ASP A 167 11.50 7.20 -17.16
N VAL A 168 10.35 6.97 -16.50
CA VAL A 168 10.29 6.22 -15.24
C VAL A 168 10.38 4.73 -15.55
N PRO A 169 11.49 4.04 -15.25
CA PRO A 169 11.66 2.62 -15.55
C PRO A 169 10.92 1.73 -14.52
N PHE A 170 10.73 0.46 -14.85
CA PHE A 170 10.25 -0.55 -13.89
C PHE A 170 11.11 -0.58 -12.62
N GLY A 171 10.46 -0.66 -11.47
CA GLY A 171 11.09 -0.66 -10.14
C GLY A 171 11.43 0.72 -9.59
N ALA A 172 11.26 1.79 -10.38
CA ALA A 172 11.54 3.15 -9.91
C ALA A 172 10.34 3.78 -9.22
N THR A 173 10.65 4.59 -8.21
CA THR A 173 9.74 5.53 -7.55
C THR A 173 10.30 6.93 -7.73
N SER A 174 9.46 7.88 -8.16
CA SER A 174 9.86 9.28 -8.32
C SER A 174 10.02 9.98 -6.96
N ASP A 175 10.64 11.17 -7.00
CA ASP A 175 10.49 12.13 -5.92
C ASP A 175 9.03 12.60 -5.83
N TYR A 176 8.67 13.22 -4.69
CA TYR A 176 7.38 13.87 -4.55
C TYR A 176 7.34 15.17 -5.34
N LEU A 177 6.27 15.34 -6.11
CA LEU A 177 5.97 16.56 -6.88
C LEU A 177 4.95 17.40 -6.13
N ASP A 178 5.21 18.69 -5.99
CA ASP A 178 4.24 19.63 -5.46
C ASP A 178 3.20 19.97 -6.54
N LEU A 179 1.94 19.71 -6.23
CA LEU A 179 0.79 19.95 -7.12
C LEU A 179 -0.26 20.81 -6.42
N PRO A 180 -1.11 21.53 -7.18
CA PRO A 180 -2.31 22.13 -6.62
C PRO A 180 -3.24 21.05 -6.06
N ALA A 181 -3.91 21.33 -4.93
CA ALA A 181 -4.96 20.48 -4.41
C ALA A 181 -6.21 20.51 -5.31
N GLY A 182 -6.97 19.43 -5.28
CA GLY A 182 -8.20 19.25 -6.03
C GLY A 182 -8.16 18.04 -6.97
N PRO A 183 -9.17 17.89 -7.82
CA PRO A 183 -9.21 16.79 -8.78
C PRO A 183 -8.12 16.97 -9.85
N ILE A 184 -7.38 15.91 -10.13
CA ILE A 184 -6.38 15.86 -11.18
C ILE A 184 -6.61 14.64 -12.07
N ASP A 185 -6.59 14.90 -13.39
CA ASP A 185 -6.68 13.87 -14.42
C ASP A 185 -5.28 13.63 -14.99
N LEU A 186 -4.78 12.43 -14.80
CA LEU A 186 -3.45 12.03 -15.27
C LEU A 186 -3.55 10.89 -16.28
N GLU A 187 -2.55 10.80 -17.14
CA GLU A 187 -2.39 9.69 -18.07
C GLU A 187 -0.96 9.18 -18.05
N ILE A 188 -0.81 7.90 -18.37
CA ILE A 188 0.47 7.23 -18.54
C ILE A 188 0.70 7.06 -20.03
N ARG A 189 1.91 7.40 -20.47
CA ARG A 189 2.39 7.28 -21.86
C ARG A 189 3.65 6.40 -21.87
N GLY A 190 3.93 5.74 -22.98
CA GLY A 190 5.27 5.18 -23.20
C GLY A 190 6.31 6.31 -23.24
N ALA A 191 7.50 6.10 -22.67
CA ALA A 191 8.54 7.13 -22.61
C ALA A 191 8.82 7.74 -23.99
N GLY A 192 8.71 9.07 -24.07
CA GLY A 192 8.89 9.84 -25.29
C GLY A 192 7.74 9.74 -26.32
N SER A 193 6.63 9.07 -25.98
CA SER A 193 5.44 8.98 -26.82
C SER A 193 4.39 10.03 -26.41
N PRO A 194 3.69 10.66 -27.37
CA PRO A 194 2.54 11.51 -27.04
C PRO A 194 1.26 10.72 -26.78
N ASP A 195 1.24 9.43 -27.07
CA ASP A 195 0.02 8.61 -27.01
C ASP A 195 -0.16 8.00 -25.60
N ALA A 196 -1.32 8.24 -24.99
CA ALA A 196 -1.68 7.67 -23.72
C ALA A 196 -1.92 6.15 -23.88
N VAL A 197 -1.30 5.35 -22.99
CA VAL A 197 -1.52 3.90 -22.88
C VAL A 197 -2.49 3.57 -21.75
N PHE A 198 -2.63 4.47 -20.77
CA PHE A 198 -3.57 4.33 -19.68
C PHE A 198 -4.00 5.70 -19.16
N THR A 199 -5.30 5.86 -18.89
CA THR A 199 -5.83 7.05 -18.21
C THR A 199 -6.10 6.70 -16.76
N ILE A 200 -5.45 7.41 -15.84
CA ILE A 200 -5.66 7.21 -14.41
C ILE A 200 -7.03 7.79 -14.06
N PRO A 201 -7.88 7.06 -13.33
CA PRO A 201 -9.12 7.64 -12.80
C PRO A 201 -8.83 8.93 -12.04
N THR A 202 -9.70 9.95 -12.16
CA THR A 202 -9.52 11.23 -11.48
C THR A 202 -9.12 11.05 -10.02
N LEU A 203 -7.97 11.60 -9.64
CA LEU A 203 -7.50 11.62 -8.27
C LEU A 203 -7.99 12.89 -7.59
N ASP A 204 -8.69 12.75 -6.47
CA ASP A 204 -9.17 13.88 -5.67
C ASP A 204 -8.18 14.10 -4.53
N LEU A 205 -7.27 15.05 -4.71
CA LEU A 205 -6.10 15.28 -3.85
C LEU A 205 -6.39 16.42 -2.88
N GLU A 206 -6.40 16.13 -1.59
CA GLU A 206 -6.68 17.10 -0.52
C GLU A 206 -5.43 17.86 -0.10
N ALA A 207 -5.55 19.20 0.08
CA ALA A 207 -4.45 20.05 0.52
C ALA A 207 -3.88 19.58 1.88
N GLY A 208 -2.56 19.67 2.00
CA GLY A 208 -1.83 19.25 3.19
C GLY A 208 -1.44 17.77 3.21
N ASN A 209 -1.94 16.98 2.27
CA ASN A 209 -1.69 15.55 2.20
C ASN A 209 -0.61 15.21 1.15
N SER A 210 -0.02 14.03 1.32
CA SER A 210 0.93 13.44 0.38
C SER A 210 0.42 12.08 -0.07
N TYR A 211 0.63 11.79 -1.36
CA TYR A 211 0.10 10.58 -1.99
C TYR A 211 1.17 9.86 -2.79
N SER A 212 1.09 8.53 -2.82
CA SER A 212 1.80 7.68 -3.77
C SER A 212 0.82 7.05 -4.74
N ALA A 213 1.13 7.07 -6.03
CA ALA A 213 0.41 6.34 -7.07
C ALA A 213 1.26 5.15 -7.53
N TYR A 214 0.79 3.93 -7.29
CA TYR A 214 1.49 2.70 -7.64
C TYR A 214 0.90 2.11 -8.92
N ALA A 215 1.66 2.12 -10.01
CA ALA A 215 1.31 1.44 -11.26
C ALA A 215 1.76 -0.02 -11.16
N ILE A 216 0.83 -0.96 -11.07
CA ILE A 216 1.05 -2.38 -10.77
C ILE A 216 0.36 -3.31 -11.77
N GLY A 217 0.62 -4.61 -11.66
CA GLY A 217 0.05 -5.63 -12.53
C GLY A 217 0.78 -5.75 -13.87
N SER A 218 0.12 -6.30 -14.87
CA SER A 218 0.65 -6.61 -16.20
C SER A 218 -0.22 -6.00 -17.29
N PHE A 219 0.40 -5.37 -18.28
CA PHE A 219 -0.27 -4.89 -19.49
C PHE A 219 -0.66 -6.06 -20.40
N GLU A 220 0.21 -7.05 -20.56
CA GLU A 220 -0.03 -8.20 -21.43
C GLU A 220 -1.19 -9.07 -20.92
N GLU A 221 -1.31 -9.21 -19.60
CA GLU A 221 -2.37 -9.99 -18.95
C GLU A 221 -3.65 -9.17 -18.69
N GLY A 222 -3.62 -7.85 -18.92
CA GLY A 222 -4.75 -6.96 -18.71
C GLY A 222 -5.09 -6.72 -17.25
N THR A 223 -4.15 -6.95 -16.33
CA THR A 223 -4.30 -6.68 -14.89
C THR A 223 -3.75 -5.33 -14.48
N PHE A 224 -3.17 -4.57 -15.41
CA PHE A 224 -2.59 -3.26 -15.12
C PHE A 224 -3.59 -2.31 -14.46
N THR A 225 -3.17 -1.70 -13.38
CA THR A 225 -3.97 -0.69 -12.65
C THR A 225 -3.07 0.28 -11.89
N VAL A 226 -3.64 1.39 -11.43
CA VAL A 226 -2.97 2.37 -10.57
C VAL A 226 -3.69 2.46 -9.24
N ILE A 227 -2.96 2.28 -8.15
CA ILE A 227 -3.47 2.35 -6.79
C ILE A 227 -2.96 3.63 -6.15
N PRO A 228 -3.83 4.62 -5.88
CA PRO A 228 -3.47 5.77 -5.06
C PRO A 228 -3.49 5.39 -3.58
N ALA A 229 -2.53 5.89 -2.83
CA ALA A 229 -2.44 5.71 -1.39
C ALA A 229 -2.00 7.00 -0.69
N LEU A 230 -2.57 7.26 0.47
CA LEU A 230 -2.21 8.39 1.32
C LEU A 230 -0.94 8.06 2.11
N ASP A 231 0.05 8.98 2.14
CA ASP A 231 1.33 8.83 2.83
C ASP A 231 1.38 9.73 4.07
N GLU A 232 0.52 9.51 5.05
CA GLU A 232 0.44 10.31 6.29
C GLU A 232 1.68 10.24 7.19
#